data_1f47ab9836388ce4eb9cc822cf2f0636
#
_entry.id   1f47ab9836388ce4eb9cc822cf2f0636
#
_cell.length_a   1.000
_cell.length_b   1.000
_cell.length_c   1.000
_cell.angle_alpha   90.00
_cell.angle_beta   90.00
_cell.angle_gamma   90.00
#
_symmetry.space_group_name_H-M   'P 1'
#
loop_
_entity.id
_entity.type
_entity.pdbx_description
1 polymer ?
#
loop_
_entity_poly.entity_id
_entity_poly.type
_entity_poly.pdbx_seq_one_letter_code
_entity_poly.pdbx_strand_id
1 'polypeptide(L)'
;MQLGTRWTSGDEPPKAVPDALRRGIRSVDDTIPADQLGQPRPRWTLTWLEGKPIAELDTGVIVSLDAEGEPVVRHDPDDGFA
;
A
#
# COMPACT_ATOMS: atom_id res chain seq x y z
N MET A 1 5.69 -11.35 17.77
CA MET A 1 6.19 -10.72 16.78
C MET A 1 5.27 -10.46 15.68
N GLN A 2 5.14 -9.30 15.32
CA GLN A 2 4.21 -8.95 14.42
C GLN A 2 4.71 -8.93 13.05
N LEU A 3 4.19 -9.63 12.23
CA LEU A 3 4.65 -9.65 10.89
C LEU A 3 3.66 -8.99 10.01
N GLY A 4 4.09 -8.17 9.15
CA GLY A 4 3.20 -7.57 8.18
C GLY A 4 2.77 -8.58 7.16
N THR A 5 1.65 -8.34 6.54
CA THR A 5 1.18 -9.17 5.45
C THR A 5 1.64 -8.53 4.16
N ARG A 6 2.21 -9.32 3.25
CA ARG A 6 2.72 -8.78 2.01
C ARG A 6 2.05 -9.40 0.81
N TRP A 7 1.90 -8.61 -0.23
CA TRP A 7 1.38 -9.12 -1.49
C TRP A 7 1.91 -8.23 -2.62
N THR A 8 1.85 -8.73 -3.83
CA THR A 8 2.37 -8.03 -4.99
C THR A 8 1.35 -7.01 -5.48
N SER A 9 1.83 -5.84 -5.86
CA SER A 9 0.96 -4.82 -6.42
C SER A 9 0.24 -5.38 -7.63
N GLY A 10 -1.03 -5.09 -7.73
CA GLY A 10 -1.85 -5.62 -8.80
C GLY A 10 -2.60 -6.89 -8.42
N ASP A 11 -2.12 -7.59 -7.40
CA ASP A 11 -2.83 -8.77 -6.93
C ASP A 11 -3.92 -8.33 -5.97
N GLU A 12 -4.87 -9.21 -5.75
CA GLU A 12 -5.94 -8.90 -4.84
C GLU A 12 -5.41 -8.83 -3.41
N PRO A 13 -5.71 -7.78 -2.67
CA PRO A 13 -5.25 -7.69 -1.29
C PRO A 13 -5.82 -8.81 -0.43
N PRO A 14 -5.11 -9.20 0.61
CA PRO A 14 -5.62 -10.22 1.53
C PRO A 14 -6.89 -9.77 2.23
N LYS A 15 -7.61 -10.73 2.78
CA LYS A 15 -8.84 -10.42 3.47
C LYS A 15 -8.64 -9.53 4.67
N ALA A 16 -7.46 -9.55 5.25
CA ALA A 16 -7.20 -8.72 6.42
C ALA A 16 -7.21 -7.24 6.10
N VAL A 17 -7.13 -6.87 4.83
CA VAL A 17 -7.10 -5.47 4.44
C VAL A 17 -8.52 -4.93 4.44
N PRO A 18 -8.80 -3.86 5.19
CA PRO A 18 -10.16 -3.30 5.22
C PRO A 18 -10.58 -2.77 3.85
N ASP A 19 -11.89 -2.77 3.60
CA ASP A 19 -12.39 -2.35 2.31
C ASP A 19 -12.00 -0.92 1.97
N ALA A 20 -12.02 -0.02 2.93
CA ALA A 20 -11.65 1.35 2.67
C ALA A 20 -10.19 1.45 2.23
N LEU A 21 -9.32 0.68 2.88
CA LEU A 21 -7.92 0.71 2.51
C LEU A 21 -7.73 0.09 1.14
N ARG A 22 -8.51 -0.93 0.80
CA ARG A 22 -8.41 -1.55 -0.51
C ARG A 22 -8.70 -0.56 -1.63
N ARG A 23 -9.62 0.36 -1.41
CA ARG A 23 -9.92 1.35 -2.43
C ARG A 23 -8.72 2.24 -2.70
N GLY A 24 -8.02 2.64 -1.64
CA GLY A 24 -6.83 3.44 -1.79
C GLY A 24 -5.72 2.66 -2.48
N ILE A 25 -5.56 1.41 -2.11
CA ILE A 25 -4.54 0.56 -2.72
C ILE A 25 -4.83 0.37 -4.20
N ARG A 26 -6.08 0.14 -4.56
CA ARG A 26 -6.43 -0.05 -5.95
C ARG A 26 -6.17 1.22 -6.76
N SER A 27 -6.45 2.37 -6.17
CA SER A 27 -6.20 3.62 -6.84
C SER A 27 -4.71 3.78 -7.16
N VAL A 28 -3.85 3.40 -6.23
CA VAL A 28 -2.41 3.46 -6.47
C VAL A 28 -1.99 2.43 -7.50
N ASP A 29 -2.50 1.22 -7.38
CA ASP A 29 -2.13 0.17 -8.32
C ASP A 29 -2.49 0.55 -9.76
N ASP A 30 -3.59 1.28 -9.92
CA ASP A 30 -4.00 1.69 -11.26
C ASP A 30 -3.04 2.69 -11.88
N THR A 31 -2.24 3.36 -11.09
CA THR A 31 -1.29 4.31 -11.63
C THR A 31 0.05 3.66 -11.96
N ILE A 32 0.26 2.41 -11.60
CA ILE A 32 1.51 1.73 -11.85
C ILE A 32 1.44 1.06 -13.21
N PRO A 33 2.36 1.36 -14.11
CA PRO A 33 2.32 0.75 -15.43
C PRO A 33 2.44 -0.76 -15.32
N ALA A 34 1.53 -1.45 -15.96
CA ALA A 34 1.53 -2.89 -15.85
C ALA A 34 2.58 -3.53 -16.72
N ASP A 35 3.09 -2.80 -17.67
CA ASP A 35 4.00 -3.40 -18.60
C ASP A 35 5.40 -2.89 -18.50
N GLN A 36 5.89 -2.68 -17.32
CA GLN A 36 7.28 -2.33 -17.18
C GLN A 36 8.07 -3.58 -17.37
N LEU A 37 8.51 -3.81 -18.54
CA LEU A 37 9.22 -5.03 -18.87
C LEU A 37 10.50 -5.17 -18.11
N GLY A 38 10.73 -6.35 -17.63
CA GLY A 38 11.98 -6.63 -16.93
C GLY A 38 12.05 -6.11 -15.53
N GLN A 39 10.99 -5.52 -15.04
CA GLN A 39 11.01 -4.99 -13.70
C GLN A 39 10.02 -5.71 -12.84
N PRO A 40 10.41 -6.16 -11.66
CA PRO A 40 9.46 -6.80 -10.75
C PRO A 40 8.48 -5.75 -10.24
N ARG A 41 7.26 -6.17 -10.03
CA ARG A 41 6.28 -5.26 -9.49
C ARG A 41 6.59 -5.01 -8.03
N PRO A 42 6.30 -3.81 -7.53
CA PRO A 42 6.53 -3.53 -6.12
C PRO A 42 5.58 -4.34 -5.26
N ARG A 43 5.86 -4.44 -4.01
CA ARG A 43 5.05 -5.19 -3.08
C ARG A 43 4.47 -4.30 -2.02
N TRP A 44 3.26 -4.63 -1.61
CA TRP A 44 2.60 -3.93 -0.53
C TRP A 44 2.89 -4.66 0.78
N THR A 45 2.97 -3.91 1.86
CA THR A 45 3.10 -4.48 3.20
C THR A 45 2.03 -3.85 4.07
N LEU A 46 1.20 -4.67 4.69
CA LEU A 46 0.17 -4.18 5.59
C LEU A 46 0.70 -4.25 7.01
N THR A 47 0.65 -3.15 7.72
CA THR A 47 1.09 -3.08 9.11
C THR A 47 -0.03 -2.45 9.92
N TRP A 48 -0.17 -2.86 11.15
CA TRP A 48 -1.14 -2.27 12.05
C TRP A 48 -0.40 -1.41 13.05
N LEU A 49 -0.82 -0.16 13.18
CA LEU A 49 -0.19 0.74 14.11
C LEU A 49 -1.28 1.35 14.96
N GLU A 50 -1.26 1.07 16.24
CA GLU A 50 -2.26 1.58 17.16
C GLU A 50 -3.67 1.24 16.71
N GLY A 51 -3.84 0.05 16.21
CA GLY A 51 -5.15 -0.40 15.78
C GLY A 51 -5.58 0.09 14.42
N LYS A 52 -4.70 0.80 13.71
CA LYS A 52 -5.05 1.30 12.38
C LYS A 52 -4.21 0.62 11.32
N PRO A 53 -4.83 0.27 10.20
CA PRO A 53 -4.08 -0.40 9.15
C PRO A 53 -3.32 0.59 8.28
N ILE A 54 -2.12 0.24 7.89
CA ILE A 54 -1.30 1.06 7.03
C ILE A 54 -0.72 0.16 5.97
N ALA A 55 -0.90 0.50 4.71
CA ALA A 55 -0.34 -0.25 3.60
C ALA A 55 0.79 0.55 2.99
N GLU A 56 1.95 -0.06 2.88
CA GLU A 56 3.13 0.62 2.39
C GLU A 56 3.65 -0.08 1.17
N LEU A 57 3.88 0.66 0.11
CA LEU A 57 4.39 0.09 -1.13
C LEU A 57 5.88 0.29 -1.19
N ASP A 58 6.59 -0.63 -1.81
CA ASP A 58 8.05 -0.55 -1.90
C ASP A 58 8.54 0.74 -2.54
N THR A 59 7.72 1.40 -3.32
CA THR A 59 8.12 2.63 -3.96
C THR A 59 8.03 3.84 -3.04
N GLY A 60 7.55 3.66 -1.82
CA GLY A 60 7.43 4.77 -0.88
C GLY A 60 6.03 5.31 -0.74
N VAL A 61 5.08 4.73 -1.44
CA VAL A 61 3.69 5.17 -1.32
C VAL A 61 3.10 4.55 -0.07
N ILE A 62 2.36 5.33 0.69
CA ILE A 62 1.73 4.87 1.91
C ILE A 62 0.24 5.17 1.84
N VAL A 63 -0.59 4.17 2.08
CA VAL A 63 -2.03 4.33 2.10
C VAL A 63 -2.50 4.06 3.52
N SER A 64 -3.22 4.99 4.08
CA SER A 64 -3.74 4.83 5.44
C SER A 64 -5.17 5.34 5.47
N LEU A 65 -5.80 5.28 6.61
CA LEU A 65 -7.17 5.77 6.75
C LEU A 65 -7.16 7.00 7.64
N ASP A 66 -7.95 8.00 7.29
CA ASP A 66 -8.02 9.19 8.11
C ASP A 66 -9.03 8.98 9.24
N ALA A 67 -9.32 10.02 9.99
CA ALA A 67 -10.20 9.92 11.13
C ALA A 67 -11.61 9.50 10.75
N GLU A 68 -11.97 9.69 9.50
CA GLU A 68 -13.29 9.32 9.04
C GLU A 68 -13.32 8.00 8.34
N GLY A 69 -12.21 7.30 8.32
CA GLY A 69 -12.17 6.00 7.67
C GLY A 69 -11.98 6.05 6.17
N GLU A 70 -11.56 7.19 5.64
CA GLU A 70 -11.34 7.31 4.22
C GLU A 70 -9.88 7.07 3.87
N PRO A 71 -9.60 6.48 2.74
CA PRO A 71 -8.21 6.20 2.38
C PRO A 71 -7.45 7.48 2.03
N VAL A 72 -6.24 7.58 2.54
CA VAL A 72 -5.36 8.70 2.28
C VAL A 72 -4.09 8.16 1.70
N VAL A 73 -3.67 8.68 0.56
CA VAL A 73 -2.46 8.24 -0.12
C VAL A 73 -1.38 9.28 0.07
N ARG A 74 -0.22 8.84 0.52
CA ARG A 74 0.90 9.72 0.73
C ARG A 74 2.14 9.14 0.11
N HIS A 75 3.12 9.99 -0.16
CA HIS A 75 4.42 9.53 -0.59
C HIS A 75 5.41 9.89 0.50
N ASP A 76 6.30 8.98 0.81
CA ASP A 76 7.32 9.24 1.80
C ASP A 76 8.35 10.17 1.17
N PRO A 77 8.46 11.38 1.64
CA PRO A 77 9.38 12.33 1.01
C PRO A 77 10.83 11.97 1.18
N ASP A 78 11.15 11.18 2.20
CA ASP A 78 12.51 10.82 2.39
C ASP A 78 12.94 9.71 1.53
N ASP A 79 12.01 9.02 0.96
CA ASP A 79 12.34 7.85 0.27
C ASP A 79 13.18 8.11 -0.92
N GLY A 80 13.00 9.15 -1.60
CA GLY A 80 13.78 9.42 -2.71
C GLY A 80 14.96 10.25 -2.43
N PHE A 81 15.27 10.50 -1.18
CA PHE A 81 16.25 11.36 -0.91
C PHE A 81 17.43 10.74 -0.55
N ALA A 82 17.92 10.13 -0.96
CA ALA A 82 18.99 9.40 -0.47
C ALA A 82 20.28 9.92 -0.69
#